data_832a600f4ef499b15e1b8e07a98418bb
#
_entry.id   832a600f4ef499b15e1b8e07a98418bb
#
_cell.length_a   1.000
_cell.length_b   1.000
_cell.length_c   1.000
_cell.angle_alpha   90.00
_cell.angle_beta   90.00
_cell.angle_gamma   90.00
#
_symmetry.space_group_name_H-M   'P 1'
#
loop_
_entity.id
_entity.type
_entity.pdbx_description
1 polymer ?
#
loop_
_entity_poly.entity_id
_entity_poly.type
_entity_poly.pdbx_seq_one_letter_code
_entity_poly.pdbx_strand_id
1 'polypeptide(L)'
;MGSDREQKLIAWLSENGYEKASIADLSGDASFRKYYRVKKKNLSYVVMDCPPDKENLKSFISVSEKLHNAKVNAPKLFDCDQENGFLVLSDLGDDLYSKKLDSETVYCLYTDALEAIVKMQTSVDCSDLESFDQLYQGENDLFIDWFLGNHLEINKDNRYLDPIKTEF
;
A
#
# COMPACT_ATOMS: atom_id res chain seq x y z
N MET A 1 21.38 -9.38 16.58
CA MET A 1 21.57 -10.27 15.41
C MET A 1 20.26 -10.18 14.63
N GLY A 2 20.31 -9.71 13.39
CA GLY A 2 19.12 -9.64 12.53
C GLY A 2 18.56 -11.03 12.26
N SER A 3 17.29 -11.11 11.88
CA SER A 3 16.66 -12.37 11.48
C SER A 3 17.37 -12.96 10.24
N ASP A 4 17.26 -14.27 10.01
CA ASP A 4 17.80 -14.93 8.80
C ASP A 4 17.31 -14.23 7.52
N ARG A 5 16.06 -13.78 7.52
CA ARG A 5 15.45 -13.06 6.39
C ARG A 5 16.10 -11.68 6.16
N GLU A 6 16.41 -10.96 7.23
CA GLU A 6 17.10 -9.67 7.15
C GLU A 6 18.52 -9.81 6.58
N GLN A 7 19.23 -10.88 6.95
CA GLN A 7 20.54 -11.18 6.38
C GLN A 7 20.46 -11.49 4.89
N LYS A 8 19.45 -12.24 4.43
CA LYS A 8 19.19 -12.49 3.01
C LYS A 8 18.89 -11.20 2.25
N LEU A 9 18.08 -10.32 2.82
CA LEU A 9 17.78 -9.02 2.22
C LEU A 9 19.06 -8.18 2.04
N ILE A 10 19.89 -8.09 3.07
CA ILE A 10 21.16 -7.35 3.03
C ILE A 10 22.10 -7.92 1.98
N ALA A 11 22.21 -9.24 1.90
CA ALA A 11 23.03 -9.91 0.88
C ALA A 11 22.54 -9.60 -0.54
N TRP A 12 21.24 -9.73 -0.78
CA TRP A 12 20.63 -9.41 -2.07
C TRP A 12 20.82 -7.94 -2.46
N LEU A 13 20.65 -7.02 -1.53
CA LEU A 13 20.92 -5.59 -1.77
C LEU A 13 22.38 -5.34 -2.15
N SER A 14 23.31 -6.01 -1.49
CA SER A 14 24.74 -5.92 -1.79
C SER A 14 25.05 -6.39 -3.21
N GLU A 15 24.51 -7.54 -3.61
CA GLU A 15 24.68 -8.12 -4.94
C GLU A 15 24.11 -7.22 -6.07
N ASN A 16 23.06 -6.43 -5.75
CA ASN A 16 22.46 -5.48 -6.68
C ASN A 16 23.04 -4.05 -6.58
N GLY A 17 24.23 -3.94 -5.96
CA GLY A 17 24.98 -2.69 -5.94
C GLY A 17 24.55 -1.69 -4.89
N TYR A 18 23.86 -2.14 -3.82
CA TYR A 18 23.47 -1.32 -2.66
C TYR A 18 24.37 -1.58 -1.44
N GLU A 19 25.55 -2.19 -1.61
CA GLU A 19 26.46 -2.63 -0.55
C GLU A 19 26.92 -1.53 0.42
N LYS A 20 26.90 -0.28 -0.04
CA LYS A 20 27.29 0.90 0.76
C LYS A 20 26.09 1.74 1.21
N ALA A 21 24.90 1.19 1.11
CA ALA A 21 23.70 1.91 1.51
C ALA A 21 23.50 1.89 3.03
N SER A 22 23.04 2.99 3.59
CA SER A 22 22.48 2.99 4.95
C SER A 22 21.05 2.51 4.89
N ILE A 23 20.66 1.60 5.78
CA ILE A 23 19.32 1.01 5.86
C ILE A 23 18.66 1.52 7.12
N ALA A 24 17.45 2.05 7.01
CA ALA A 24 16.65 2.51 8.15
C ALA A 24 15.23 1.95 8.02
N ASP A 25 14.66 1.49 9.13
CA ASP A 25 13.29 1.01 9.17
C ASP A 25 12.32 2.15 8.83
N LEU A 26 11.33 1.83 8.00
CA LEU A 26 10.14 2.66 7.80
C LEU A 26 8.99 2.00 8.55
N SER A 27 8.14 2.82 9.20
CA SER A 27 6.93 2.30 9.83
C SER A 27 6.05 1.65 8.77
N GLY A 28 5.74 0.36 8.96
CA GLY A 28 4.79 -0.38 8.15
C GLY A 28 3.35 -0.16 8.61
N ASP A 29 2.41 -0.62 7.80
CA ASP A 29 1.01 -0.78 8.15
C ASP A 29 0.76 -2.14 8.84
N ALA A 30 -0.49 -2.52 9.03
CA ALA A 30 -0.88 -3.81 9.63
C ALA A 30 -0.72 -5.01 8.68
N SER A 31 0.24 -4.98 7.74
CA SER A 31 0.54 -6.07 6.83
C SER A 31 1.80 -6.85 7.24
N PHE A 32 2.04 -7.99 6.60
CA PHE A 32 3.28 -8.75 6.78
C PHE A 32 4.48 -8.13 6.07
N ARG A 33 4.28 -7.06 5.29
CA ARG A 33 5.34 -6.35 4.58
C ARG A 33 6.12 -5.48 5.54
N LYS A 34 7.44 -5.48 5.36
CA LYS A 34 8.33 -4.54 6.04
C LYS A 34 8.94 -3.61 5.01
N TYR A 35 9.14 -2.39 5.41
CA TYR A 35 9.71 -1.37 4.55
C TYR A 35 10.96 -0.77 5.18
N TYR A 36 11.94 -0.51 4.34
CA TYR A 36 13.22 0.07 4.74
C TYR A 36 13.56 1.20 3.78
N ARG A 37 14.06 2.30 4.32
CA ARG A 37 14.65 3.36 3.49
C ARG A 37 16.13 3.09 3.30
N VAL A 38 16.57 3.05 2.04
CA VAL A 38 17.94 2.77 1.65
C VAL A 38 18.52 3.98 0.95
N LYS A 39 19.58 4.57 1.52
CA LYS A 39 20.27 5.72 0.93
C LYS A 39 21.59 5.28 0.31
N LYS A 40 21.75 5.54 -0.99
CA LYS A 40 22.95 5.24 -1.76
C LYS A 40 23.43 6.54 -2.43
N LYS A 41 24.56 7.09 -1.97
CA LYS A 41 25.05 8.41 -2.38
C LYS A 41 23.97 9.48 -2.09
N ASN A 42 23.51 10.18 -3.12
CA ASN A 42 22.51 11.24 -3.03
C ASN A 42 21.09 10.74 -3.40
N LEU A 43 20.91 9.43 -3.58
CA LEU A 43 19.64 8.83 -3.95
C LEU A 43 19.02 8.07 -2.77
N SER A 44 17.72 8.12 -2.67
CA SER A 44 16.93 7.39 -1.69
C SER A 44 15.99 6.40 -2.39
N TYR A 45 15.87 5.22 -1.82
CA TYR A 45 15.00 4.15 -2.30
C TYR A 45 14.20 3.58 -1.13
N VAL A 46 13.06 2.99 -1.42
CA VAL A 46 12.31 2.17 -0.48
C VAL A 46 12.49 0.71 -0.86
N VAL A 47 12.93 -0.08 0.09
CA VAL A 47 13.01 -1.53 -0.05
C VAL A 47 11.81 -2.15 0.65
N MET A 48 11.09 -3.00 -0.06
CA MET A 48 9.99 -3.78 0.48
C MET A 48 10.44 -5.22 0.68
N ASP A 49 10.25 -5.73 1.88
CA ASP A 49 10.36 -7.13 2.25
C ASP A 49 8.95 -7.71 2.39
N CYS A 50 8.54 -8.52 1.41
CA CYS A 50 7.22 -9.12 1.28
C CYS A 50 7.35 -10.65 1.34
N PRO A 51 7.15 -11.30 2.52
CA PRO A 51 7.32 -12.74 2.65
C PRO A 51 6.41 -13.52 1.68
N PRO A 52 6.96 -14.35 0.78
CA PRO A 52 6.18 -15.02 -0.28
C PRO A 52 5.12 -15.99 0.22
N ASP A 53 5.28 -16.50 1.45
CA ASP A 53 4.32 -17.39 2.13
C ASP A 53 3.13 -16.64 2.75
N LYS A 54 3.19 -15.31 2.82
CA LYS A 54 2.19 -14.46 3.45
C LYS A 54 1.47 -13.54 2.49
N GLU A 55 2.14 -13.12 1.42
CA GLU A 55 1.65 -12.05 0.55
C GLU A 55 1.93 -12.35 -0.93
N ASN A 56 1.03 -11.87 -1.80
CA ASN A 56 1.17 -12.03 -3.24
C ASN A 56 1.95 -10.87 -3.87
N LEU A 57 3.25 -11.06 -4.07
CA LEU A 57 4.11 -10.07 -4.69
C LEU A 57 3.75 -9.77 -6.16
N LYS A 58 3.25 -10.77 -6.89
CA LYS A 58 2.90 -10.62 -8.31
C LYS A 58 1.77 -9.62 -8.50
N SER A 59 0.77 -9.63 -7.62
CA SER A 59 -0.32 -8.64 -7.65
C SER A 59 0.20 -7.23 -7.45
N PHE A 60 1.13 -7.02 -6.51
CA PHE A 60 1.75 -5.71 -6.29
C PHE A 60 2.50 -5.22 -7.54
N ILE A 61 3.31 -6.07 -8.16
CA ILE A 61 4.07 -5.74 -9.38
C ILE A 61 3.11 -5.38 -10.51
N SER A 62 2.10 -6.23 -10.78
CA SER A 62 1.12 -6.02 -11.85
C SER A 62 0.38 -4.68 -11.67
N VAL A 63 -0.11 -4.38 -10.47
CA VAL A 63 -0.79 -3.10 -10.18
C VAL A 63 0.16 -1.92 -10.33
N SER A 64 1.40 -2.04 -9.86
CA SER A 64 2.42 -0.99 -10.02
C SER A 64 2.68 -0.66 -11.49
N GLU A 65 2.82 -1.68 -12.34
CA GLU A 65 3.00 -1.52 -13.79
C GLU A 65 1.78 -0.85 -14.46
N LYS A 66 0.57 -1.26 -14.09
CA LYS A 66 -0.68 -0.65 -14.60
C LYS A 66 -0.77 0.83 -14.24
N LEU A 67 -0.47 1.19 -13.01
CA LEU A 67 -0.45 2.59 -12.55
C LEU A 67 0.60 3.40 -13.31
N HIS A 68 1.78 2.84 -13.53
CA HIS A 68 2.83 3.48 -14.31
C HIS A 68 2.43 3.71 -15.77
N ASN A 69 1.84 2.69 -16.43
CA ASN A 69 1.36 2.79 -17.80
C ASN A 69 0.27 3.88 -17.93
N ALA A 70 -0.58 4.00 -16.93
CA ALA A 70 -1.58 5.08 -16.83
C ALA A 70 -0.96 6.43 -16.42
N LYS A 71 0.36 6.54 -16.24
CA LYS A 71 1.06 7.75 -15.79
C LYS A 71 0.54 8.28 -14.44
N VAL A 72 0.07 7.41 -13.58
CA VAL A 72 -0.22 7.73 -12.18
C VAL A 72 1.11 7.80 -11.43
N ASN A 73 1.24 8.77 -10.52
CA ASN A 73 2.43 8.89 -9.69
C ASN A 73 2.44 7.81 -8.60
N ALA A 74 2.97 6.65 -8.96
CA ALA A 74 3.12 5.49 -8.08
C ALA A 74 4.61 5.13 -7.92
N PRO A 75 5.01 4.40 -6.86
CA PRO A 75 6.38 3.96 -6.68
C PRO A 75 6.89 3.16 -7.89
N LYS A 76 8.03 3.60 -8.45
CA LYS A 76 8.68 2.90 -9.57
C LYS A 76 9.48 1.73 -9.05
N LEU A 77 9.33 0.57 -9.68
CA LEU A 77 10.12 -0.62 -9.43
C LEU A 77 11.50 -0.49 -10.12
N PHE A 78 12.59 -0.72 -9.37
CA PHE A 78 13.95 -0.73 -9.88
C PHE A 78 14.53 -2.14 -9.94
N ASP A 79 14.43 -2.89 -8.84
CA ASP A 79 14.94 -4.25 -8.72
C ASP A 79 13.92 -5.13 -8.01
N CYS A 80 13.90 -6.43 -8.37
CA CYS A 80 12.94 -7.40 -7.86
C CYS A 80 13.58 -8.78 -7.70
N ASP A 81 13.40 -9.38 -6.54
CA ASP A 81 13.62 -10.80 -6.28
C ASP A 81 12.28 -11.44 -5.89
N GLN A 82 11.61 -12.02 -6.89
CA GLN A 82 10.29 -12.63 -6.68
C GLN A 82 10.35 -13.89 -5.81
N GLU A 83 11.47 -14.61 -5.83
CA GLU A 83 11.66 -15.85 -5.08
C GLU A 83 11.73 -15.55 -3.56
N ASN A 84 12.49 -14.55 -3.19
CA ASN A 84 12.64 -14.14 -1.79
C ASN A 84 11.64 -13.05 -1.38
N GLY A 85 10.93 -12.43 -2.33
CA GLY A 85 9.94 -11.40 -2.05
C GLY A 85 10.53 -10.03 -1.71
N PHE A 86 11.63 -9.65 -2.38
CA PHE A 86 12.29 -8.36 -2.18
C PHE A 86 12.10 -7.44 -3.36
N LEU A 87 11.80 -6.17 -3.10
CA LEU A 87 11.67 -5.13 -4.12
C LEU A 87 12.47 -3.89 -3.74
N VAL A 88 13.03 -3.21 -4.74
CA VAL A 88 13.55 -1.84 -4.62
C VAL A 88 12.65 -0.91 -5.39
N LEU A 89 12.11 0.07 -4.68
CA LEU A 89 11.12 1.03 -5.17
C LEU A 89 11.67 2.46 -5.10
N SER A 90 11.09 3.38 -5.87
CA SER A 90 11.36 4.80 -5.69
C SER A 90 10.87 5.28 -4.32
N ASP A 91 11.66 6.16 -3.69
CA ASP A 91 11.26 6.83 -2.46
C ASP A 91 10.47 8.10 -2.81
N LEU A 92 9.22 8.16 -2.39
CA LEU A 92 8.35 9.33 -2.58
C LEU A 92 8.49 10.36 -1.47
N GLY A 93 9.39 10.13 -0.48
CA GLY A 93 9.65 11.04 0.63
C GLY A 93 8.68 10.91 1.80
N ASP A 94 8.65 11.94 2.64
CA ASP A 94 7.90 11.96 3.90
C ASP A 94 6.82 13.06 3.96
N ASP A 95 6.54 13.70 2.82
CA ASP A 95 5.53 14.75 2.73
C ASP A 95 4.12 14.16 2.62
N LEU A 96 3.55 13.83 3.78
CA LEU A 96 2.19 13.30 3.88
C LEU A 96 1.17 14.43 3.84
N TYR A 97 0.05 14.24 3.16
CA TYR A 97 -1.07 15.18 3.14
C TYR A 97 -1.54 15.55 4.54
N SER A 98 -1.66 14.57 5.44
CA SER A 98 -2.05 14.80 6.84
C SER A 98 -1.16 15.81 7.60
N LYS A 99 0.09 16.00 7.16
CA LYS A 99 1.03 16.97 7.74
C LYS A 99 1.04 18.32 7.03
N LYS A 100 0.46 18.38 5.83
CA LYS A 100 0.49 19.56 4.96
C LYS A 100 -0.87 20.23 4.80
N LEU A 101 -1.94 19.55 5.22
CA LEU A 101 -3.31 20.06 5.10
C LEU A 101 -3.57 21.18 6.13
N ASP A 102 -3.93 22.34 5.60
CA ASP A 102 -4.43 23.50 6.33
C ASP A 102 -5.44 24.28 5.46
N SER A 103 -5.93 25.43 5.94
CA SER A 103 -6.90 26.27 5.21
C SER A 103 -6.38 26.81 3.89
N GLU A 104 -5.06 26.92 3.69
CA GLU A 104 -4.46 27.47 2.47
C GLU A 104 -4.18 26.37 1.44
N THR A 105 -3.78 25.18 1.90
CA THR A 105 -3.32 24.07 1.06
C THR A 105 -4.40 23.07 0.73
N VAL A 106 -5.49 22.99 1.51
CA VAL A 106 -6.54 21.95 1.40
C VAL A 106 -7.10 21.85 -0.03
N TYR A 107 -7.42 22.97 -0.65
CA TYR A 107 -8.02 22.96 -2.00
C TYR A 107 -7.06 22.36 -3.04
N CYS A 108 -5.81 22.81 -3.04
CA CYS A 108 -4.80 22.35 -3.99
C CYS A 108 -4.51 20.84 -3.80
N LEU A 109 -4.24 20.40 -2.57
CA LEU A 109 -3.90 19.02 -2.28
C LEU A 109 -5.06 18.05 -2.56
N TYR A 110 -6.30 18.42 -2.24
CA TYR A 110 -7.45 17.59 -2.59
C TYR A 110 -7.73 17.57 -4.10
N THR A 111 -7.49 18.68 -4.81
CA THR A 111 -7.59 18.72 -6.27
C THR A 111 -6.60 17.72 -6.88
N ASP A 112 -5.33 17.76 -6.49
CA ASP A 112 -4.31 16.83 -6.96
C ASP A 112 -4.69 15.35 -6.68
N ALA A 113 -5.24 15.08 -5.48
CA ALA A 113 -5.69 13.74 -5.13
C ALA A 113 -6.87 13.27 -5.99
N LEU A 114 -7.86 14.14 -6.21
CA LEU A 114 -9.02 13.82 -7.06
C LEU A 114 -8.62 13.63 -8.52
N GLU A 115 -7.71 14.44 -9.05
CA GLU A 115 -7.17 14.26 -10.40
C GLU A 115 -6.46 12.91 -10.54
N ALA A 116 -5.69 12.48 -9.53
CA ALA A 116 -5.06 11.16 -9.53
C ALA A 116 -6.11 10.02 -9.53
N ILE A 117 -7.19 10.15 -8.76
CA ILE A 117 -8.29 9.18 -8.74
C ILE A 117 -9.00 9.12 -10.10
N VAL A 118 -9.37 10.27 -10.68
CA VAL A 118 -9.98 10.33 -12.01
C VAL A 118 -9.08 9.67 -13.06
N LYS A 119 -7.78 9.94 -12.99
CA LYS A 119 -6.81 9.35 -13.89
C LYS A 119 -6.71 7.82 -13.73
N MET A 120 -6.73 7.31 -12.51
CA MET A 120 -6.81 5.86 -12.27
C MET A 120 -8.08 5.26 -12.88
N GLN A 121 -9.24 5.86 -12.63
CA GLN A 121 -10.53 5.37 -13.14
C GLN A 121 -10.63 5.37 -14.66
N THR A 122 -9.99 6.34 -15.33
CA THR A 122 -10.13 6.52 -16.78
C THR A 122 -9.03 5.86 -17.61
N SER A 123 -7.89 5.54 -17.02
CA SER A 123 -6.68 5.16 -17.77
C SER A 123 -6.05 3.85 -17.32
N VAL A 124 -6.43 3.29 -16.17
CA VAL A 124 -5.89 2.00 -15.71
C VAL A 124 -6.71 0.87 -16.29
N ASP A 125 -6.04 -0.09 -16.93
CA ASP A 125 -6.68 -1.34 -17.38
C ASP A 125 -6.93 -2.25 -16.18
N CYS A 126 -8.21 -2.46 -15.88
CA CYS A 126 -8.68 -3.30 -14.78
C CYS A 126 -9.26 -4.64 -15.25
N SER A 127 -9.14 -4.99 -16.55
CA SER A 127 -9.82 -6.14 -17.16
C SER A 127 -9.46 -7.50 -16.55
N ASP A 128 -8.30 -7.62 -15.93
CA ASP A 128 -7.78 -8.83 -15.28
C ASP A 128 -7.76 -8.73 -13.74
N LEU A 129 -8.32 -7.66 -13.18
CA LEU A 129 -8.47 -7.51 -11.73
C LEU A 129 -9.80 -8.13 -11.28
N GLU A 130 -9.80 -8.67 -10.07
CA GLU A 130 -11.02 -9.17 -9.45
C GLU A 130 -12.01 -8.03 -9.19
N SER A 131 -13.31 -8.33 -9.35
CA SER A 131 -14.36 -7.37 -9.04
C SER A 131 -14.40 -7.10 -7.53
N PHE A 132 -14.61 -5.84 -7.18
CA PHE A 132 -14.72 -5.41 -5.78
C PHE A 132 -16.05 -5.80 -5.12
N ASP A 133 -17.04 -6.27 -5.90
CA ASP A 133 -18.41 -6.51 -5.42
C ASP A 133 -18.49 -7.47 -4.22
N GLN A 134 -17.67 -8.53 -4.21
CA GLN A 134 -17.62 -9.48 -3.08
C GLN A 134 -16.89 -8.92 -1.85
N LEU A 135 -15.87 -8.09 -2.06
CA LEU A 135 -15.14 -7.44 -0.97
C LEU A 135 -15.97 -6.33 -0.34
N TYR A 136 -16.78 -5.63 -1.12
CA TYR A 136 -17.61 -4.51 -0.68
C TYR A 136 -18.61 -4.93 0.41
N GLN A 137 -19.28 -6.05 0.25
CA GLN A 137 -20.17 -6.59 1.29
C GLN A 137 -19.42 -6.92 2.58
N GLY A 138 -18.26 -7.58 2.48
CA GLY A 138 -17.44 -7.91 3.65
C GLY A 138 -16.95 -6.68 4.43
N GLU A 139 -16.57 -5.62 3.73
CA GLU A 139 -16.15 -4.36 4.37
C GLU A 139 -17.34 -3.65 5.07
N ASN A 140 -18.52 -3.68 4.46
CA ASN A 140 -19.73 -3.14 5.10
C ASN A 140 -20.16 -3.96 6.33
N ASP A 141 -20.02 -5.27 6.28
CA ASP A 141 -20.29 -6.15 7.41
C ASP A 141 -19.35 -5.84 8.59
N LEU A 142 -18.09 -5.44 8.34
CA LEU A 142 -17.18 -4.99 9.40
C LEU A 142 -17.73 -3.78 10.16
N PHE A 143 -18.35 -2.82 9.50
CA PHE A 143 -18.99 -1.69 10.19
C PHE A 143 -20.10 -2.16 11.12
N ILE A 144 -20.96 -3.06 10.63
CA ILE A 144 -22.08 -3.60 11.42
C ILE A 144 -21.55 -4.43 12.59
N ASP A 145 -20.58 -5.31 12.33
CA ASP A 145 -20.07 -6.27 13.30
C ASP A 145 -19.19 -5.61 14.36
N TRP A 146 -18.26 -4.78 13.95
CA TRP A 146 -17.26 -4.21 14.86
C TRP A 146 -17.70 -2.88 15.46
N PHE A 147 -18.17 -1.95 14.65
CA PHE A 147 -18.54 -0.64 15.15
C PHE A 147 -19.88 -0.67 15.89
N LEU A 148 -20.93 -1.18 15.24
CA LEU A 148 -22.24 -1.22 15.86
C LEU A 148 -22.35 -2.33 16.91
N GLY A 149 -21.89 -3.55 16.58
CA GLY A 149 -21.99 -4.71 17.46
C GLY A 149 -21.03 -4.67 18.63
N ASN A 150 -19.72 -4.57 18.37
CA ASN A 150 -18.70 -4.70 19.41
C ASN A 150 -18.40 -3.36 20.12
N HIS A 151 -18.33 -2.24 19.39
CA HIS A 151 -17.96 -0.96 19.98
C HIS A 151 -19.15 -0.24 20.63
N LEU A 152 -20.30 -0.23 19.97
CA LEU A 152 -21.52 0.42 20.51
C LEU A 152 -22.45 -0.57 21.23
N GLU A 153 -22.11 -1.87 21.28
CA GLU A 153 -22.90 -2.93 21.93
C GLU A 153 -24.35 -3.00 21.43
N ILE A 154 -24.63 -2.57 20.19
CA ILE A 154 -25.95 -2.64 19.58
C ILE A 154 -26.22 -4.07 19.15
N ASN A 155 -27.35 -4.64 19.63
CA ASN A 155 -27.74 -5.99 19.22
C ASN A 155 -27.95 -6.06 17.71
N LYS A 156 -27.29 -7.03 17.05
CA LYS A 156 -27.34 -7.25 15.59
C LYS A 156 -28.75 -7.59 15.07
N ASP A 157 -29.65 -8.09 15.93
CA ASP A 157 -31.04 -8.36 15.62
C ASP A 157 -31.94 -7.11 15.76
N ASN A 158 -31.35 -5.95 15.99
CA ASN A 158 -32.08 -4.72 16.12
C ASN A 158 -32.66 -4.31 14.75
N ARG A 159 -34.00 -4.27 14.66
CA ARG A 159 -34.75 -3.89 13.44
C ARG A 159 -34.35 -2.55 12.82
N TYR A 160 -33.71 -1.67 13.60
CA TYR A 160 -33.18 -0.40 13.08
C TYR A 160 -31.92 -0.55 12.23
N LEU A 161 -31.29 -1.73 12.24
CA LEU A 161 -30.15 -2.05 11.38
C LEU A 161 -30.58 -2.58 10.00
N ASP A 162 -31.85 -3.01 9.84
CA ASP A 162 -32.32 -3.57 8.58
C ASP A 162 -32.21 -2.59 7.40
N PRO A 163 -32.55 -1.28 7.55
CA PRO A 163 -32.30 -0.31 6.48
C PRO A 163 -30.83 -0.15 6.13
N ILE A 164 -29.93 -0.19 7.12
CA ILE A 164 -28.49 -0.08 6.91
C ILE A 164 -27.98 -1.29 6.12
N LYS A 165 -28.44 -2.51 6.45
CA LYS A 165 -28.04 -3.75 5.77
C LYS A 165 -28.57 -3.84 4.32
N THR A 166 -29.62 -3.09 3.98
CA THR A 166 -30.25 -3.11 2.66
C THR A 166 -29.79 -1.99 1.74
N GLU A 167 -29.21 -0.92 2.28
CA GLU A 167 -28.69 0.23 1.50
C GLU A 167 -27.24 0.03 1.07
N PHE A 168 -26.52 -0.90 1.70
CA PHE A 168 -25.15 -1.29 1.37
C PHE A 168 -25.12 -2.69 0.75
#